data_24a5776e6bc11f19894fab05736e5d06
#
_entry.id   24a5776e6bc11f19894fab05736e5d06
#
_cell.length_a   1.000
_cell.length_b   1.000
_cell.length_c   1.000
_cell.angle_alpha   90.00
_cell.angle_beta   90.00
_cell.angle_gamma   90.00
#
_symmetry.space_group_name_H-M   'P 1'
#
loop_
_entity.id
_entity.type
_entity.pdbx_description
1 polymer ?
#
loop_
_entity_poly.entity_id
_entity_poly.type
_entity_poly.pdbx_seq_one_letter_code
_entity_poly.pdbx_strand_id
1 'polypeptide(L)'
;MNRFVRLLGPVAACAGVLLAAPAQAQTADFPTKPVRIVVTFPPGGSADAVVRLIAPRLADKLGQQVVADNRPGAGGNVGLTVVAKAPGDGHTLGVGAAGALAANSSLYPNMPFDPLKDFKPVSMLAAIPFVIVGHPSVGAKDLKELIGIARGAPGKLAIG
;
A
#
# COMPACT_ATOMS: atom_id res chain seq x y z
N MET A 1 63.78 -44.42 -44.12
CA MET A 1 64.72 -43.29 -44.26
C MET A 1 63.85 -42.10 -44.54
N ASN A 2 63.52 -41.29 -43.57
CA ASN A 2 63.53 -39.89 -43.52
C ASN A 2 62.61 -39.41 -42.38
N ARG A 3 63.29 -38.95 -41.39
CA ARG A 3 62.84 -38.24 -40.25
C ARG A 3 62.43 -36.80 -40.64
N PHE A 4 61.18 -36.45 -40.57
CA PHE A 4 60.72 -35.07 -40.32
C PHE A 4 59.41 -35.17 -39.59
N VAL A 5 59.56 -35.23 -38.32
CA VAL A 5 58.43 -35.11 -37.35
C VAL A 5 58.83 -34.06 -36.38
N ARG A 6 57.81 -33.21 -36.05
CA ARG A 6 57.65 -32.44 -34.83
C ARG A 6 58.39 -31.14 -34.80
N LEU A 7 57.61 -30.10 -34.99
CA LEU A 7 57.67 -28.87 -34.22
C LEU A 7 56.42 -28.02 -34.54
N LEU A 8 55.29 -28.40 -34.00
CA LEU A 8 54.11 -27.52 -33.83
C LEU A 8 53.48 -27.88 -32.49
N GLY A 9 54.08 -27.45 -31.42
CA GLY A 9 53.57 -27.42 -30.09
C GLY A 9 53.05 -26.01 -29.77
N PRO A 10 52.55 -25.77 -28.64
CA PRO A 10 51.21 -25.31 -28.26
C PRO A 10 51.11 -23.78 -28.16
N VAL A 11 50.49 -23.16 -29.11
CA VAL A 11 50.19 -21.69 -29.08
C VAL A 11 48.68 -21.41 -28.99
N ALA A 12 47.85 -22.42 -28.85
CA ALA A 12 46.37 -22.23 -28.92
C ALA A 12 45.64 -22.19 -27.54
N ALA A 13 46.35 -22.03 -26.43
CA ALA A 13 45.74 -22.13 -25.08
C ALA A 13 45.58 -20.79 -24.33
N CYS A 14 45.88 -19.64 -24.93
CA CYS A 14 45.83 -18.34 -24.20
C CYS A 14 44.76 -17.35 -24.67
N ALA A 15 43.82 -17.75 -25.52
CA ALA A 15 42.80 -16.79 -26.05
C ALA A 15 41.40 -16.84 -25.38
N GLY A 16 41.23 -17.53 -24.25
CA GLY A 16 39.94 -17.79 -23.62
C GLY A 16 39.62 -17.00 -22.35
N VAL A 17 40.45 -16.07 -21.91
CA VAL A 17 40.20 -15.32 -20.66
C VAL A 17 39.84 -13.87 -20.98
N LEU A 18 38.97 -13.65 -21.94
CA LEU A 18 38.51 -12.29 -22.26
C LEU A 18 37.08 -12.11 -21.80
N LEU A 19 36.94 -11.17 -20.83
CA LEU A 19 35.75 -10.37 -20.60
C LEU A 19 34.56 -11.03 -19.90
N ALA A 20 34.76 -11.60 -18.73
CA ALA A 20 33.74 -11.48 -17.71
C ALA A 20 33.81 -10.06 -17.13
N ALA A 21 33.28 -9.06 -17.84
CA ALA A 21 32.99 -7.78 -17.24
C ALA A 21 32.04 -8.03 -16.07
N PRO A 22 32.32 -7.58 -14.84
CA PRO A 22 31.35 -7.69 -13.79
C PRO A 22 30.12 -6.93 -14.27
N ALA A 23 28.99 -7.64 -14.46
CA ALA A 23 27.71 -7.00 -14.60
C ALA A 23 27.48 -6.24 -13.28
N GLN A 24 27.83 -4.96 -13.26
CA GLN A 24 27.41 -4.06 -12.20
C GLN A 24 25.88 -4.05 -12.29
N ALA A 25 25.24 -4.83 -11.44
CA ALA A 25 23.84 -4.65 -11.14
C ALA A 25 23.73 -3.22 -10.63
N GLN A 26 23.34 -2.30 -11.52
CA GLN A 26 22.92 -0.97 -11.12
C GLN A 26 21.75 -1.21 -10.17
N THR A 27 21.99 -1.02 -8.90
CA THR A 27 20.92 -0.84 -7.93
C THR A 27 20.21 0.44 -8.38
N ALA A 28 19.13 0.26 -9.15
CA ALA A 28 18.34 1.38 -9.59
C ALA A 28 17.84 2.07 -8.30
N ASP A 29 18.31 3.31 -8.09
CA ASP A 29 17.95 4.07 -6.90
C ASP A 29 16.43 4.22 -6.85
N PHE A 30 15.82 3.62 -5.84
CA PHE A 30 14.39 3.77 -5.60
C PHE A 30 14.07 5.21 -5.16
N PRO A 31 13.01 5.82 -5.70
CA PRO A 31 12.07 5.34 -6.73
C PRO A 31 12.54 5.69 -8.16
N THR A 32 12.39 4.75 -9.11
CA THR A 32 12.74 4.93 -10.52
C THR A 32 11.60 5.49 -11.38
N LYS A 33 10.39 5.55 -10.83
CA LYS A 33 9.15 6.00 -11.48
C LYS A 33 8.21 6.61 -10.44
N PRO A 34 7.14 7.30 -10.83
CA PRO A 34 6.18 7.87 -9.88
C PRO A 34 5.65 6.85 -8.88
N VAL A 35 5.52 7.29 -7.62
CA VAL A 35 4.93 6.51 -6.53
C VAL A 35 3.44 6.79 -6.48
N ARG A 36 2.63 5.75 -6.57
CA ARG A 36 1.17 5.83 -6.50
C ARG A 36 0.70 5.45 -5.09
N ILE A 37 -0.12 6.30 -4.49
CA ILE A 37 -0.78 6.01 -3.22
C ILE A 37 -2.27 5.78 -3.49
N VAL A 38 -2.70 4.54 -3.38
CA VAL A 38 -4.11 4.15 -3.51
C VAL A 38 -4.85 4.53 -2.23
N VAL A 39 -5.80 5.44 -2.35
CA VAL A 39 -6.68 5.89 -1.26
C VAL A 39 -7.98 5.11 -1.34
N THR A 40 -8.30 4.33 -0.30
CA THR A 40 -9.45 3.41 -0.30
C THR A 40 -10.79 4.09 -0.04
N PHE A 41 -10.82 5.40 0.00
CA PHE A 41 -12.00 6.24 0.25
C PHE A 41 -12.22 7.27 -0.86
N PRO A 42 -13.45 7.82 -0.96
CA PRO A 42 -13.75 8.88 -1.93
C PRO A 42 -12.84 10.10 -1.77
N PRO A 43 -12.62 10.85 -2.86
CA PRO A 43 -11.93 12.14 -2.79
C PRO A 43 -12.62 13.11 -1.81
N GLY A 44 -11.82 13.93 -1.12
CA GLY A 44 -12.30 14.90 -0.13
C GLY A 44 -12.54 14.34 1.26
N GLY A 45 -12.44 13.03 1.46
CA GLY A 45 -12.48 12.43 2.80
C GLY A 45 -11.17 12.62 3.57
N SER A 46 -11.19 12.28 4.88
CA SER A 46 -10.03 12.46 5.76
C SER A 46 -8.77 11.72 5.29
N ALA A 47 -8.92 10.52 4.77
CA ALA A 47 -7.78 9.76 4.23
C ALA A 47 -7.18 10.43 2.98
N ASP A 48 -8.03 10.95 2.09
CA ASP A 48 -7.60 11.68 0.90
C ASP A 48 -6.89 12.98 1.28
N ALA A 49 -7.44 13.73 2.23
CA ALA A 49 -6.83 14.96 2.74
C ALA A 49 -5.42 14.72 3.31
N VAL A 50 -5.24 13.68 4.12
CA VAL A 50 -3.93 13.32 4.68
C VAL A 50 -2.95 12.97 3.57
N VAL A 51 -3.35 12.15 2.60
CA VAL A 51 -2.46 11.76 1.49
C VAL A 51 -2.06 12.98 0.67
N ARG A 52 -3.00 13.87 0.33
CA ARG A 52 -2.70 15.09 -0.44
C ARG A 52 -1.83 16.09 0.32
N LEU A 53 -1.89 16.08 1.65
CA LEU A 53 -1.03 16.90 2.49
C LEU A 53 0.42 16.41 2.48
N ILE A 54 0.63 15.09 2.49
CA ILE A 54 1.98 14.51 2.56
C ILE A 54 2.61 14.29 1.18
N ALA A 55 1.81 14.08 0.12
CA ALA A 55 2.30 13.71 -1.21
C ALA A 55 3.34 14.68 -1.78
N PRO A 56 3.17 16.03 -1.71
CA PRO A 56 4.19 16.95 -2.19
C PRO A 56 5.51 16.81 -1.45
N ARG A 57 5.47 16.70 -0.12
CA ARG A 57 6.68 16.55 0.71
C ARG A 57 7.40 15.23 0.47
N LEU A 58 6.63 14.17 0.19
CA LEU A 58 7.20 12.89 -0.21
C LEU A 58 7.83 12.98 -1.60
N ALA A 59 7.18 13.66 -2.54
CA ALA A 59 7.72 13.87 -3.89
C ALA A 59 9.06 14.62 -3.85
N ASP A 60 9.14 15.69 -3.06
CA ASP A 60 10.40 16.44 -2.87
C ASP A 60 11.53 15.56 -2.31
N LYS A 61 11.21 14.72 -1.32
CA LYS A 61 12.21 13.84 -0.70
C LYS A 61 12.62 12.65 -1.58
N LEU A 62 11.70 12.14 -2.36
CA LEU A 62 11.91 10.96 -3.20
C LEU A 62 12.46 11.31 -4.60
N GLY A 63 12.41 12.58 -5.00
CA GLY A 63 12.80 13.00 -6.35
C GLY A 63 11.88 12.50 -7.45
N GLN A 64 10.69 11.98 -7.10
CA GLN A 64 9.70 11.43 -8.02
C GLN A 64 8.30 11.89 -7.64
N GLN A 65 7.41 11.97 -8.62
CA GLN A 65 6.01 12.32 -8.36
C GLN A 65 5.35 11.32 -7.41
N VAL A 66 4.52 11.83 -6.49
CA VAL A 66 3.66 11.03 -5.62
C VAL A 66 2.21 11.34 -5.96
N VAL A 67 1.48 10.35 -6.45
CA VAL A 67 0.12 10.52 -7.00
C VAL A 67 -0.90 9.83 -6.08
N ALA A 68 -1.90 10.59 -5.61
CA ALA A 68 -3.06 10.04 -4.93
C ALA A 68 -4.07 9.48 -5.95
N ASP A 69 -4.44 8.20 -5.80
CA ASP A 69 -5.41 7.50 -6.66
C ASP A 69 -6.56 6.96 -5.81
N ASN A 70 -7.71 7.61 -5.87
CA ASN A 70 -8.87 7.21 -5.09
C ASN A 70 -9.57 5.99 -5.70
N ARG A 71 -9.67 4.91 -4.94
CA ARG A 71 -10.34 3.65 -5.30
C ARG A 71 -11.30 3.20 -4.20
N PRO A 72 -12.42 3.90 -4.03
CA PRO A 72 -13.40 3.56 -3.01
C PRO A 72 -14.21 2.30 -3.36
N GLY A 73 -14.88 1.74 -2.36
CA GLY A 73 -15.84 0.66 -2.52
C GLY A 73 -15.61 -0.51 -1.57
N ALA A 74 -16.69 -1.22 -1.25
CA ALA A 74 -16.72 -2.39 -0.37
C ALA A 74 -15.94 -2.18 0.95
N GLY A 75 -16.17 -1.06 1.64
CA GLY A 75 -15.46 -0.75 2.89
C GLY A 75 -13.95 -0.58 2.74
N GLY A 76 -13.45 -0.26 1.54
CA GLY A 76 -12.01 -0.12 1.23
C GLY A 76 -11.40 -1.33 0.54
N ASN A 77 -12.12 -2.45 0.45
CA ASN A 77 -11.59 -3.68 -0.15
C ASN A 77 -11.22 -3.52 -1.63
N VAL A 78 -11.95 -2.69 -2.39
CA VAL A 78 -11.64 -2.43 -3.81
C VAL A 78 -10.24 -1.84 -3.96
N GLY A 79 -9.93 -0.78 -3.23
CA GLY A 79 -8.60 -0.15 -3.28
C GLY A 79 -7.50 -1.05 -2.78
N LEU A 80 -7.71 -1.75 -1.66
CA LEU A 80 -6.71 -2.68 -1.13
C LEU A 80 -6.44 -3.86 -2.06
N THR A 81 -7.45 -4.32 -2.82
CA THR A 81 -7.25 -5.35 -3.86
C THR A 81 -6.29 -4.88 -4.95
N VAL A 82 -6.39 -3.61 -5.34
CA VAL A 82 -5.45 -3.01 -6.32
C VAL A 82 -4.02 -3.04 -5.78
N VAL A 83 -3.84 -2.73 -4.49
CA VAL A 83 -2.52 -2.73 -3.84
C VAL A 83 -1.98 -4.16 -3.71
N ALA A 84 -2.80 -5.10 -3.24
CA ALA A 84 -2.41 -6.50 -3.07
C ALA A 84 -1.95 -7.17 -4.38
N LYS A 85 -2.53 -6.74 -5.51
CA LYS A 85 -2.17 -7.26 -6.84
C LYS A 85 -1.05 -6.48 -7.54
N ALA A 86 -0.59 -5.39 -6.96
CA ALA A 86 0.50 -4.60 -7.52
C ALA A 86 1.87 -5.29 -7.28
N PRO A 87 2.87 -5.02 -8.12
CA PRO A 87 4.24 -5.44 -7.84
C PRO A 87 4.72 -4.93 -6.48
N GLY A 88 5.43 -5.78 -5.72
CA GLY A 88 6.00 -5.43 -4.42
C GLY A 88 7.27 -4.55 -4.50
N ASP A 89 7.36 -3.70 -5.51
CA ASP A 89 8.52 -2.85 -5.82
C ASP A 89 8.52 -1.50 -5.08
N GLY A 90 7.55 -1.25 -4.21
CA GLY A 90 7.43 -0.02 -3.44
C GLY A 90 6.76 1.15 -4.17
N HIS A 91 6.50 1.06 -5.47
CA HIS A 91 5.88 2.16 -6.24
C HIS A 91 4.35 2.22 -6.13
N THR A 92 3.71 1.20 -5.54
CA THR A 92 2.29 1.23 -5.22
C THR A 92 2.09 1.03 -3.73
N LEU A 93 1.63 2.07 -3.07
CA LEU A 93 1.28 2.08 -1.65
C LEU A 93 -0.23 2.13 -1.49
N GLY A 94 -0.73 1.68 -0.35
CA GLY A 94 -2.15 1.75 -0.02
C GLY A 94 -2.39 2.44 1.31
N VAL A 95 -3.42 3.26 1.38
CA VAL A 95 -3.94 3.80 2.63
C VAL A 95 -5.22 3.06 2.99
N GLY A 96 -5.12 2.18 3.97
CA GLY A 96 -6.23 1.42 4.50
C GLY A 96 -6.62 1.90 5.90
N ALA A 97 -7.91 1.87 6.20
CA ALA A 97 -8.41 2.07 7.55
C ALA A 97 -8.48 0.74 8.31
N ALA A 98 -8.57 0.80 9.63
CA ALA A 98 -8.69 -0.36 10.51
C ALA A 98 -9.85 -1.30 10.13
N GLY A 99 -10.98 -0.75 9.64
CA GLY A 99 -12.10 -1.55 9.14
C GLY A 99 -11.67 -2.50 8.03
N ALA A 100 -11.03 -1.96 6.99
CA ALA A 100 -10.61 -2.74 5.82
C ALA A 100 -9.47 -3.73 6.12
N LEU A 101 -8.56 -3.38 7.03
CA LEU A 101 -7.39 -4.19 7.34
C LEU A 101 -7.64 -5.22 8.47
N ALA A 102 -8.67 -5.04 9.29
CA ALA A 102 -8.96 -5.92 10.41
C ALA A 102 -10.41 -6.45 10.40
N ALA A 103 -11.43 -5.56 10.46
CA ALA A 103 -12.81 -5.99 10.64
C ALA A 103 -13.41 -6.68 9.40
N ASN A 104 -13.02 -6.27 8.21
CA ASN A 104 -13.59 -6.79 6.97
C ASN A 104 -13.31 -8.29 6.75
N SER A 105 -12.22 -8.84 7.30
CA SER A 105 -11.96 -10.28 7.25
C SER A 105 -13.05 -11.12 7.93
N SER A 106 -13.76 -10.54 8.91
CA SER A 106 -14.89 -11.17 9.58
C SER A 106 -16.26 -10.82 8.97
N LEU A 107 -16.33 -9.73 8.20
CA LEU A 107 -17.57 -9.23 7.62
C LEU A 107 -17.81 -9.70 6.17
N TYR A 108 -16.74 -9.93 5.43
CA TYR A 108 -16.81 -10.33 4.02
C TYR A 108 -16.35 -11.79 3.88
N PRO A 109 -17.23 -12.71 3.49
CA PRO A 109 -16.90 -14.14 3.40
C PRO A 109 -15.85 -14.45 2.31
N ASN A 110 -15.75 -13.61 1.29
CA ASN A 110 -14.84 -13.77 0.16
C ASN A 110 -13.95 -12.54 0.02
N MET A 111 -12.93 -12.44 0.87
CA MET A 111 -11.91 -11.40 0.76
C MET A 111 -10.96 -11.70 -0.40
N PRO A 112 -10.72 -10.74 -1.32
CA PRO A 112 -9.82 -10.94 -2.45
C PRO A 112 -8.33 -10.81 -2.11
N PHE A 113 -7.99 -10.62 -0.84
CA PHE A 113 -6.64 -10.52 -0.28
C PHE A 113 -6.62 -10.97 1.19
N ASP A 114 -5.45 -11.34 1.68
CA ASP A 114 -5.18 -11.61 3.09
C ASP A 114 -4.48 -10.40 3.72
N PRO A 115 -5.12 -9.67 4.66
CA PRO A 115 -4.52 -8.47 5.26
C PRO A 115 -3.18 -8.70 5.95
N LEU A 116 -2.91 -9.91 6.42
CA LEU A 116 -1.69 -10.24 7.15
C LEU A 116 -0.55 -10.71 6.24
N LYS A 117 -0.86 -11.22 5.04
CA LYS A 117 0.13 -11.82 4.15
C LYS A 117 0.44 -10.95 2.93
N ASP A 118 -0.58 -10.28 2.38
CA ASP A 118 -0.46 -9.60 1.09
C ASP A 118 0.06 -8.17 1.20
N PHE A 119 0.23 -7.66 2.42
CA PHE A 119 0.73 -6.30 2.65
C PHE A 119 1.97 -6.28 3.54
N LYS A 120 2.82 -5.30 3.30
CA LYS A 120 3.91 -4.90 4.21
C LYS A 120 3.56 -3.54 4.81
N PRO A 121 3.35 -3.45 6.14
CA PRO A 121 3.07 -2.17 6.79
C PRO A 121 4.28 -1.26 6.69
N VAL A 122 4.03 0.02 6.38
CA VAL A 122 5.07 1.05 6.28
C VAL A 122 5.01 1.99 7.47
N SER A 123 3.88 2.66 7.67
CA SER A 123 3.69 3.62 8.77
C SER A 123 2.21 3.90 9.01
N MET A 124 1.88 4.29 10.23
CA MET A 124 0.60 4.90 10.53
C MET A 124 0.66 6.37 10.12
N LEU A 125 -0.26 6.80 9.24
CA LEU A 125 -0.29 8.17 8.72
C LEU A 125 -1.00 9.14 9.67
N ALA A 126 -2.13 8.72 10.24
CA ALA A 126 -2.94 9.53 11.15
C ALA A 126 -3.81 8.65 12.04
N ALA A 127 -4.17 9.19 13.20
CA ALA A 127 -5.26 8.69 14.04
C ALA A 127 -6.41 9.69 13.96
N ILE A 128 -7.60 9.20 13.58
CA ILE A 128 -8.79 10.04 13.42
C ILE A 128 -9.77 9.65 14.52
N PRO A 129 -10.07 10.56 15.47
CA PRO A 129 -11.06 10.28 16.49
C PRO A 129 -12.46 10.25 15.88
N PHE A 130 -13.29 9.31 16.33
CA PHE A 130 -14.71 9.30 16.02
C PHE A 130 -15.47 10.15 17.04
N VAL A 131 -16.44 10.90 16.54
CA VAL A 131 -17.35 11.72 17.35
C VAL A 131 -18.77 11.24 17.11
N ILE A 132 -19.51 10.99 18.18
CA ILE A 132 -20.94 10.72 18.09
C ILE A 132 -21.65 12.05 18.12
N VAL A 133 -22.42 12.34 17.09
CA VAL A 133 -23.28 13.51 17.02
C VAL A 133 -24.73 13.08 16.97
N GLY A 134 -25.59 13.79 17.67
CA GLY A 134 -27.02 13.55 17.67
C GLY A 134 -27.81 14.83 17.39
N HIS A 135 -28.98 14.69 16.77
CA HIS A 135 -29.90 15.82 16.64
C HIS A 135 -30.35 16.27 18.03
N PRO A 136 -30.55 17.58 18.31
CA PRO A 136 -30.98 18.09 19.60
C PRO A 136 -32.24 17.43 20.16
N SER A 137 -33.15 16.93 19.28
CA SER A 137 -34.37 16.23 19.70
C SER A 137 -34.14 14.91 20.42
N VAL A 138 -32.92 14.33 20.32
CA VAL A 138 -32.57 13.10 21.07
C VAL A 138 -32.49 13.37 22.57
N GLY A 139 -32.17 14.63 22.98
CA GLY A 139 -32.16 15.09 24.37
C GLY A 139 -31.03 14.53 25.21
N ALA A 140 -30.06 13.80 24.66
CA ALA A 140 -28.90 13.29 25.38
C ALA A 140 -27.77 14.34 25.40
N LYS A 141 -27.20 14.59 26.57
CA LYS A 141 -26.07 15.51 26.75
C LYS A 141 -24.72 14.78 26.72
N ASP A 142 -24.73 13.51 27.00
CA ASP A 142 -23.54 12.65 26.99
C ASP A 142 -23.86 11.21 26.55
N LEU A 143 -22.84 10.39 26.44
CA LEU A 143 -22.98 8.99 26.01
C LEU A 143 -23.80 8.16 26.99
N LYS A 144 -23.73 8.44 28.30
CA LYS A 144 -24.45 7.69 29.31
C LYS A 144 -25.97 7.93 29.22
N GLU A 145 -26.37 9.19 29.02
CA GLU A 145 -27.78 9.55 28.77
C GLU A 145 -28.26 8.93 27.44
N LEU A 146 -27.45 8.97 26.37
CA LEU A 146 -27.79 8.37 25.10
C LEU A 146 -28.01 6.85 25.21
N ILE A 147 -27.15 6.14 25.96
CA ILE A 147 -27.34 4.72 26.24
C ILE A 147 -28.61 4.46 27.02
N GLY A 148 -28.92 5.32 28.01
CA GLY A 148 -30.16 5.24 28.79
C GLY A 148 -31.42 5.35 27.92
N ILE A 149 -31.45 6.33 27.02
CA ILE A 149 -32.53 6.56 26.06
C ILE A 149 -32.64 5.35 25.10
N ALA A 150 -31.52 4.85 24.55
CA ALA A 150 -31.53 3.71 23.66
C ALA A 150 -32.06 2.43 24.31
N ARG A 151 -31.71 2.20 25.58
CA ARG A 151 -32.24 1.06 26.37
C ARG A 151 -33.70 1.20 26.70
N GLY A 152 -34.18 2.42 26.97
CA GLY A 152 -35.60 2.68 27.26
C GLY A 152 -36.53 2.61 26.04
N ALA A 153 -35.98 2.74 24.84
CA ALA A 153 -36.73 2.73 23.59
C ALA A 153 -35.99 1.93 22.46
N PRO A 154 -35.91 0.60 22.57
CA PRO A 154 -35.20 -0.22 21.60
C PRO A 154 -35.75 -0.03 20.17
N GLY A 155 -34.86 0.17 19.20
CA GLY A 155 -35.19 0.35 17.79
C GLY A 155 -35.80 1.72 17.42
N LYS A 156 -35.85 2.68 18.34
CA LYS A 156 -36.34 4.04 18.07
C LYS A 156 -35.26 5.04 17.68
N LEU A 157 -34.00 4.74 17.99
CA LEU A 157 -32.86 5.52 17.54
C LEU A 157 -32.25 4.86 16.30
N ALA A 158 -32.06 5.65 15.26
CA ALA A 158 -31.31 5.25 14.06
C ALA A 158 -29.91 5.84 14.09
N ILE A 159 -28.94 5.05 13.64
CA ILE A 159 -27.55 5.51 13.42
C ILE A 159 -27.37 5.59 11.92
N GLY A 160 -26.95 6.74 11.41
CA GLY A 160 -26.69 7.02 10.00
C GLY A 160 -25.19 6.94 9.64
#